data_d08675e64fb6143e5e0efc2e07fae9eb
#
_entry.id   d08675e64fb6143e5e0efc2e07fae9eb
#
_cell.length_a   1.000
_cell.length_b   1.000
_cell.length_c   1.000
_cell.angle_alpha   90.00
_cell.angle_beta   90.00
_cell.angle_gamma   90.00
#
_symmetry.space_group_name_H-M   'P 1'
#
loop_
_entity.id
_entity.type
_entity.pdbx_description
1 polymer ?
#
loop_
_entity_poly.entity_id
_entity_poly.type
_entity_poly.pdbx_seq_one_letter_code
_entity_poly.pdbx_strand_id
1 'polypeptide(L)'
;MAYEGKVYTFDSQENFDEYLRHMGVTDEEVIKKYATYKSTAQLKKEGNKYRYITRSSEGNNEVVFESGVEVEDVGLGGVPVKCVYTVDGNTVTQVGNTSKGLGTAKREFTEDLLKMTLTSETWDGVAYRYYKA
;
A
#
# COMPACT_ATOMS: atom_id res chain seq x y z
N MET A 1 -5.49 -9.63 -16.37
CA MET A 1 -4.51 -9.41 -15.31
C MET A 1 -4.88 -10.21 -14.06
N ALA A 2 -3.88 -10.60 -13.30
CA ALA A 2 -4.10 -11.48 -12.14
C ALA A 2 -5.03 -10.89 -11.07
N TYR A 3 -5.04 -9.57 -10.92
CA TYR A 3 -5.85 -8.88 -9.89
C TYR A 3 -7.32 -8.70 -10.29
N GLU A 4 -7.70 -8.95 -11.53
CA GLU A 4 -9.08 -8.73 -11.98
C GLU A 4 -10.06 -9.64 -11.25
N GLY A 5 -11.10 -9.05 -10.67
CA GLY A 5 -12.12 -9.76 -9.91
C GLY A 5 -11.64 -10.29 -8.56
N LYS A 6 -10.44 -9.94 -8.12
CA LYS A 6 -9.86 -10.45 -6.87
C LYS A 6 -9.96 -9.42 -5.75
N VAL A 7 -10.26 -9.91 -4.55
CA VAL A 7 -10.12 -9.15 -3.31
C VAL A 7 -9.08 -9.89 -2.47
N TYR A 8 -8.04 -9.19 -2.10
CA TYR A 8 -6.92 -9.75 -1.33
C TYR A 8 -7.10 -9.38 0.14
N THR A 9 -7.01 -10.38 1.01
CA THR A 9 -7.17 -10.20 2.47
C THR A 9 -5.81 -10.29 3.15
N PHE A 10 -5.53 -9.37 4.05
CA PHE A 10 -4.28 -9.35 4.82
C PHE A 10 -4.03 -10.68 5.52
N ASP A 11 -2.83 -11.21 5.37
CA ASP A 11 -2.42 -12.48 5.94
C ASP A 11 -1.28 -12.33 6.95
N SER A 12 -0.18 -11.72 6.54
CA SER A 12 1.02 -11.61 7.38
C SER A 12 1.89 -10.43 6.95
N GLN A 13 2.88 -10.10 7.79
CA GLN A 13 3.82 -9.03 7.50
C GLN A 13 5.19 -9.34 8.09
N GLU A 14 6.23 -8.69 7.54
CA GLU A 14 7.60 -8.78 8.02
C GLU A 14 8.19 -7.38 8.14
N ASN A 15 8.77 -7.06 9.29
CA ASN A 15 9.49 -5.81 9.55
C ASN A 15 8.65 -4.53 9.36
N PHE A 16 7.35 -4.66 9.29
CA PHE A 16 6.46 -3.52 9.05
C PHE A 16 6.36 -2.62 10.29
N ASP A 17 6.51 -3.17 11.48
CA ASP A 17 6.56 -2.41 12.73
C ASP A 17 7.76 -1.44 12.74
N GLU A 18 8.93 -1.89 12.30
CA GLU A 18 10.12 -1.05 12.19
C GLU A 18 9.94 0.03 11.12
N TYR A 19 9.31 -0.31 10.00
CA TYR A 19 8.95 0.67 8.97
C TYR A 19 8.05 1.77 9.53
N LEU A 20 7.02 1.39 10.27
CA LEU A 20 6.09 2.35 10.89
C LEU A 20 6.81 3.28 11.86
N ARG A 21 7.72 2.75 12.69
CA ARG A 21 8.51 3.55 13.62
C ARG A 21 9.41 4.54 12.89
N HIS A 22 10.06 4.09 11.82
CA HIS A 22 10.86 4.98 10.99
C HIS A 22 10.02 6.12 10.40
N MET A 23 8.79 5.81 9.97
CA MET A 23 7.88 6.79 9.40
C MET A 23 7.24 7.72 10.43
N GLY A 24 7.56 7.55 11.71
CA GLY A 24 7.10 8.42 12.78
C GLY A 24 5.85 7.93 13.52
N VAL A 25 5.39 6.73 13.24
CA VAL A 25 4.29 6.11 13.99
C VAL A 25 4.89 5.48 15.25
N THR A 26 4.66 6.11 16.41
CA THR A 26 5.25 5.70 17.68
C THR A 26 4.24 5.09 18.67
N ASP A 27 2.95 5.20 18.39
CA ASP A 27 1.90 4.62 19.22
C ASP A 27 1.86 3.11 19.02
N GLU A 28 2.24 2.36 20.05
CA GLU A 28 2.28 0.89 20.00
C GLU A 28 0.93 0.25 19.73
N GLU A 29 -0.16 0.87 20.15
CA GLU A 29 -1.52 0.37 19.86
C GLU A 29 -1.83 0.48 18.35
N VAL A 30 -1.42 1.56 17.72
CA VAL A 30 -1.59 1.74 16.28
C VAL A 30 -0.73 0.72 15.51
N ILE A 31 0.52 0.53 15.90
CA ILE A 31 1.43 -0.44 15.29
C ILE A 31 0.82 -1.85 15.38
N LYS A 32 0.30 -2.21 16.55
CA LYS A 32 -0.33 -3.50 16.78
C LYS A 32 -1.57 -3.71 15.89
N LYS A 33 -2.37 -2.67 15.68
CA LYS A 33 -3.54 -2.73 14.81
C LYS A 33 -3.18 -3.13 13.38
N TYR A 34 -2.09 -2.59 12.83
CA TYR A 34 -1.62 -2.97 11.50
C TYR A 34 -1.25 -4.45 11.40
N ALA A 35 -0.78 -5.05 12.49
CA ALA A 35 -0.40 -6.46 12.52
C ALA A 35 -1.60 -7.41 12.71
N THR A 36 -2.68 -6.95 13.32
CA THR A 36 -3.78 -7.80 13.76
C THR A 36 -5.09 -7.61 13.00
N TYR A 37 -5.34 -6.42 12.47
CA TYR A 37 -6.60 -6.13 11.78
C TYR A 37 -6.59 -6.68 10.36
N LYS A 38 -7.64 -7.42 10.03
CA LYS A 38 -7.84 -7.94 8.69
C LYS A 38 -8.33 -6.82 7.79
N SER A 39 -7.46 -6.39 6.89
CA SER A 39 -7.80 -5.43 5.85
C SER A 39 -7.88 -6.13 4.50
N THR A 40 -8.57 -5.52 3.56
CA THR A 40 -8.63 -6.03 2.18
C THR A 40 -8.11 -4.97 1.21
N ALA A 41 -7.58 -5.45 0.11
CA ALA A 41 -7.11 -4.61 -0.99
C ALA A 41 -7.66 -5.13 -2.30
N GLN A 42 -8.08 -4.23 -3.17
CA GLN A 42 -8.62 -4.55 -4.48
C GLN A 42 -8.17 -3.53 -5.50
N LEU A 43 -7.70 -4.00 -6.65
CA LEU A 43 -7.35 -3.15 -7.77
C LEU A 43 -8.31 -3.40 -8.92
N LYS A 44 -8.90 -2.33 -9.45
CA LYS A 44 -9.79 -2.37 -10.61
C LYS A 44 -9.23 -1.50 -11.72
N LYS A 45 -9.29 -2.01 -12.96
CA LYS A 45 -8.98 -1.23 -14.15
C LYS A 45 -10.30 -0.66 -14.71
N GLU A 46 -10.35 0.65 -14.91
CA GLU A 46 -11.51 1.38 -15.40
C GLU A 46 -11.10 2.25 -16.59
N GLY A 47 -11.12 1.69 -17.78
CA GLY A 47 -10.63 2.39 -18.98
C GLY A 47 -9.12 2.59 -18.92
N ASN A 48 -8.68 3.84 -19.01
CA ASN A 48 -7.26 4.21 -18.88
C ASN A 48 -6.87 4.57 -17.44
N LYS A 49 -7.77 4.37 -16.48
CA LYS A 49 -7.53 4.63 -15.06
C LYS A 49 -7.64 3.37 -14.24
N TYR A 50 -7.17 3.46 -13.00
CA TYR A 50 -7.22 2.39 -12.02
C TYR A 50 -7.85 2.91 -10.74
N ARG A 51 -8.56 2.02 -10.05
CA ARG A 51 -9.13 2.30 -8.73
C ARG A 51 -8.55 1.32 -7.74
N TYR A 52 -7.86 1.83 -6.72
CA TYR A 52 -7.32 1.01 -5.64
C TYR A 52 -8.13 1.23 -4.39
N ILE A 53 -8.69 0.15 -3.85
CA ILE A 53 -9.64 0.19 -2.75
C ILE A 53 -9.06 -0.61 -1.59
N THR A 54 -8.96 0.02 -0.42
CA THR A 54 -8.59 -0.66 0.82
C THR A 54 -9.73 -0.53 1.83
N ARG A 55 -10.06 -1.62 2.50
CA ARG A 55 -11.12 -1.66 3.49
C ARG A 55 -10.64 -2.33 4.76
N SER A 56 -11.02 -1.77 5.91
CA SER A 56 -10.74 -2.35 7.21
C SER A 56 -11.83 -1.92 8.19
N SER A 57 -11.79 -2.45 9.41
CA SER A 57 -12.68 -2.02 10.48
C SER A 57 -12.45 -0.57 10.91
N GLU A 58 -11.27 -0.01 10.59
CA GLU A 58 -10.92 1.38 10.91
C GLU A 58 -11.35 2.37 9.83
N GLY A 59 -11.89 1.89 8.71
CA GLY A 59 -12.35 2.72 7.61
C GLY A 59 -11.93 2.21 6.26
N ASN A 60 -12.39 2.90 5.24
CA ASN A 60 -12.11 2.56 3.85
C ASN A 60 -11.38 3.71 3.17
N ASN A 61 -10.49 3.36 2.24
CA ASN A 61 -9.84 4.34 1.38
C ASN A 61 -9.95 3.91 -0.06
N GLU A 62 -10.06 4.88 -0.95
CA GLU A 62 -10.19 4.62 -2.38
C GLU A 62 -9.45 5.72 -3.14
N VAL A 63 -8.55 5.32 -4.03
CA VAL A 63 -7.83 6.25 -4.90
C VAL A 63 -8.01 5.86 -6.35
N VAL A 64 -8.32 6.85 -7.19
CA VAL A 64 -8.39 6.68 -8.64
C VAL A 64 -7.18 7.36 -9.23
N PHE A 65 -6.42 6.64 -10.04
CA PHE A 65 -5.19 7.16 -10.62
C PHE A 65 -5.02 6.72 -12.07
N GLU A 66 -4.20 7.49 -12.79
CA GLU A 66 -3.70 7.13 -14.11
C GLU A 66 -2.23 6.80 -13.96
N SER A 67 -1.76 5.73 -14.62
CA SER A 67 -0.37 5.29 -14.52
C SER A 67 0.59 6.40 -14.96
N GLY A 68 1.55 6.73 -14.09
CA GLY A 68 2.56 7.75 -14.37
C GLY A 68 2.13 9.19 -14.08
N VAL A 69 0.93 9.42 -13.60
CA VAL A 69 0.38 10.77 -13.33
C VAL A 69 0.28 11.00 -11.82
N GLU A 70 0.79 12.14 -11.36
CA GLU A 70 0.74 12.50 -9.94
C GLU A 70 -0.70 12.61 -9.45
N VAL A 71 -0.94 12.08 -8.25
CA VAL A 71 -2.24 12.09 -7.57
C VAL A 71 -2.01 12.31 -6.08
N GLU A 72 -3.04 12.83 -5.39
CA GLU A 72 -3.03 12.92 -3.94
C GLU A 72 -3.75 11.71 -3.34
N ASP A 73 -3.11 11.06 -2.38
CA ASP A 73 -3.67 9.93 -1.66
C ASP A 73 -3.52 10.16 -0.16
N VAL A 74 -4.14 9.31 0.64
CA VAL A 74 -4.05 9.36 2.09
C VAL A 74 -2.91 8.46 2.54
N GLY A 75 -1.91 9.06 3.19
CA GLY A 75 -0.78 8.34 3.76
C GLY A 75 -1.03 7.86 5.18
N LEU A 76 0.03 7.40 5.82
CA LEU A 76 -0.01 6.95 7.21
C LEU A 76 -0.51 8.08 8.13
N GLY A 77 -1.39 7.72 9.07
CA GLY A 77 -1.96 8.69 10.00
C GLY A 77 -2.96 9.66 9.38
N GLY A 78 -3.46 9.37 8.17
CA GLY A 78 -4.43 10.21 7.48
C GLY A 78 -3.85 11.46 6.84
N VAL A 79 -2.53 11.58 6.76
CA VAL A 79 -1.85 12.74 6.16
C VAL A 79 -1.89 12.64 4.63
N PRO A 80 -2.31 13.71 3.91
CA PRO A 80 -2.27 13.70 2.45
C PRO A 80 -0.85 13.54 1.91
N VAL A 81 -0.69 12.71 0.89
CA VAL A 81 0.59 12.44 0.23
C VAL A 81 0.42 12.56 -1.27
N LYS A 82 1.28 13.37 -1.90
CA LYS A 82 1.36 13.40 -3.36
C LYS A 82 2.24 12.26 -3.82
N CYS A 83 1.74 11.45 -4.74
CA CYS A 83 2.43 10.26 -5.20
C CYS A 83 2.15 9.97 -6.66
N VAL A 84 2.95 9.09 -7.23
CA VAL A 84 2.77 8.57 -8.59
C VAL A 84 2.65 7.05 -8.50
N TYR A 85 1.56 6.52 -9.05
CA TYR A 85 1.39 5.08 -9.24
C TYR A 85 1.77 4.74 -10.67
N THR A 86 2.62 3.75 -10.85
CA THR A 86 3.01 3.24 -12.15
C THR A 86 2.61 1.77 -12.26
N VAL A 87 1.85 1.43 -13.29
CA VAL A 87 1.38 0.07 -13.53
C VAL A 87 2.20 -0.56 -14.65
N ASP A 88 2.79 -1.72 -14.35
CA ASP A 88 3.53 -2.53 -15.31
C ASP A 88 3.10 -3.99 -15.15
N GLY A 89 2.19 -4.43 -16.03
CA GLY A 89 1.59 -5.76 -15.92
C GLY A 89 0.87 -5.95 -14.59
N ASN A 90 1.30 -6.94 -13.81
CA ASN A 90 0.73 -7.24 -12.49
C ASN A 90 1.46 -6.54 -11.34
N THR A 91 2.30 -5.56 -11.66
CA THR A 91 3.06 -4.79 -10.66
C THR A 91 2.59 -3.36 -10.64
N VAL A 92 2.29 -2.84 -9.46
CA VAL A 92 1.93 -1.43 -9.24
C VAL A 92 2.92 -0.84 -8.26
N THR A 93 3.66 0.17 -8.70
CA THR A 93 4.66 0.85 -7.86
C THR A 93 4.16 2.25 -7.53
N GLN A 94 4.11 2.57 -6.25
CA GLN A 94 3.74 3.88 -5.74
C GLN A 94 4.98 4.55 -5.15
N VAL A 95 5.30 5.74 -5.65
CA VAL A 95 6.37 6.57 -5.09
C VAL A 95 5.75 7.88 -4.61
N GLY A 96 5.95 8.19 -3.34
CA GLY A 96 5.35 9.37 -2.73
C GLY A 96 6.33 10.16 -1.87
N ASN A 97 6.02 11.45 -1.70
CA ASN A 97 6.76 12.33 -0.80
C ASN A 97 6.23 12.16 0.61
N THR A 98 7.10 11.79 1.54
CA THR A 98 6.75 11.64 2.95
C THR A 98 7.58 12.60 3.79
N SER A 99 7.28 12.69 5.09
CA SER A 99 8.09 13.47 6.04
C SER A 99 9.52 12.93 6.18
N LYS A 100 9.76 11.70 5.70
CA LYS A 100 11.06 11.01 5.74
C LYS A 100 11.69 10.86 4.35
N GLY A 101 11.30 11.72 3.39
CA GLY A 101 11.78 11.64 2.02
C GLY A 101 10.90 10.78 1.14
N LEU A 102 11.43 10.32 0.01
CA LEU A 102 10.68 9.48 -0.92
C LEU A 102 10.45 8.09 -0.33
N GLY A 103 9.20 7.67 -0.33
CA GLY A 103 8.80 6.33 0.06
C GLY A 103 8.26 5.57 -1.15
N THR A 104 8.54 4.27 -1.20
CA THR A 104 8.09 3.40 -2.30
C THR A 104 7.31 2.22 -1.75
N ALA A 105 6.13 1.99 -2.31
CA ALA A 105 5.33 0.80 -2.06
C ALA A 105 5.16 0.06 -3.39
N LYS A 106 5.77 -1.12 -3.49
CA LYS A 106 5.67 -1.97 -4.68
C LYS A 106 4.67 -3.08 -4.39
N ARG A 107 3.64 -3.19 -5.21
CA ARG A 107 2.60 -4.20 -5.10
C ARG A 107 2.70 -5.18 -6.27
N GLU A 108 2.92 -6.44 -5.95
CA GLU A 108 3.03 -7.52 -6.93
C GLU A 108 1.84 -8.45 -6.76
N PHE A 109 1.00 -8.53 -7.79
CA PHE A 109 -0.22 -9.32 -7.78
C PHE A 109 -0.01 -10.65 -8.51
N THR A 110 -0.45 -11.73 -7.89
CA THR A 110 -0.66 -13.02 -8.55
C THR A 110 -2.11 -13.43 -8.34
N GLU A 111 -2.54 -14.55 -8.92
CA GLU A 111 -3.92 -15.04 -8.72
C GLU A 111 -4.23 -15.30 -7.24
N ASP A 112 -3.25 -15.71 -6.46
CA ASP A 112 -3.44 -16.14 -5.08
C ASP A 112 -2.89 -15.15 -4.05
N LEU A 113 -2.03 -14.22 -4.44
CA LEU A 113 -1.24 -13.43 -3.50
C LEU A 113 -1.04 -11.99 -3.97
N LEU A 114 -1.09 -11.07 -3.02
CA LEU A 114 -0.55 -9.72 -3.18
C LEU A 114 0.62 -9.56 -2.23
N LYS A 115 1.80 -9.30 -2.79
CA LYS A 115 3.00 -8.97 -2.03
C LYS A 115 3.27 -7.49 -2.11
N MET A 116 3.30 -6.83 -0.97
CA MET A 116 3.60 -5.40 -0.87
C MET A 116 4.98 -5.23 -0.23
N THR A 117 5.86 -4.53 -0.95
CA THR A 117 7.22 -4.23 -0.49
C THR A 117 7.33 -2.74 -0.21
N LEU A 118 7.78 -2.37 0.99
CA LEU A 118 7.87 -0.97 1.43
C LEU A 118 9.31 -0.60 1.72
N THR A 119 9.75 0.50 1.11
CA THR A 119 11.08 1.05 1.30
C THR A 119 11.00 2.58 1.44
N SER A 120 12.04 3.18 2.00
CA SER A 120 12.18 4.64 2.12
C SER A 120 13.62 5.02 1.80
N GLU A 121 13.81 6.16 1.15
CA GLU A 121 15.15 6.64 0.80
C GLU A 121 16.02 6.96 2.03
N THR A 122 15.40 7.15 3.19
CA THR A 122 16.09 7.45 4.45
C THR A 122 16.20 6.25 5.39
N TRP A 123 15.76 5.07 4.95
CA TRP A 123 15.76 3.85 5.74
C TRP A 123 16.38 2.70 4.93
N ASP A 124 17.35 2.02 5.52
CA ASP A 124 18.06 0.92 4.86
C ASP A 124 17.37 -0.43 5.00
N GLY A 125 16.25 -0.49 5.75
CA GLY A 125 15.45 -1.69 5.89
C GLY A 125 14.47 -1.90 4.74
N VAL A 126 13.82 -3.06 4.74
CA VAL A 126 12.74 -3.42 3.83
C VAL A 126 11.62 -4.06 4.64
N ALA A 127 10.40 -3.65 4.39
CA ALA A 127 9.22 -4.25 5.03
C ALA A 127 8.31 -4.90 3.99
N TYR A 128 7.59 -5.92 4.42
CA TYR A 128 6.68 -6.66 3.55
C TYR A 128 5.31 -6.81 4.20
N ARG A 129 4.28 -6.77 3.38
CA ARG A 129 2.93 -7.18 3.76
C ARG A 129 2.41 -8.15 2.71
N TYR A 130 1.78 -9.22 3.17
CA TYR A 130 1.26 -10.29 2.32
C TYR A 130 -0.25 -10.40 2.49
N TYR A 131 -0.95 -10.48 1.37
CA TYR A 131 -2.40 -10.62 1.32
C TYR A 131 -2.75 -11.84 0.46
N LYS A 132 -3.81 -12.52 0.80
CA LYS A 132 -4.30 -13.70 0.05
C LYS A 132 -5.64 -13.41 -0.62
N ALA A 133 -5.74 -13.84 -1.87
CA ALA A 133 -7.00 -13.76 -2.61
C ALA A 133 -8.05 -14.75 -2.11
#